data_e55ffcfcd144d0d38e66193b5972e924
#
_entry.id   e55ffcfcd144d0d38e66193b5972e924
#
_cell.length_a   1.000
_cell.length_b   1.000
_cell.length_c   1.000
_cell.angle_alpha   90.00
_cell.angle_beta   90.00
_cell.angle_gamma   90.00
#
_symmetry.space_group_name_H-M   'P 1'
#
loop_
_entity.id
_entity.type
_entity.pdbx_description
1 polymer ?
#
loop_
_entity_poly.entity_id
_entity_poly.type
_entity_poly.pdbx_seq_one_letter_code
_entity_poly.pdbx_strand_id
1 'polypeptide(L)'
;FRSARYVGVAPEARLIGLKVLDGRGNGRTSDVIAAIEFAIANRAALGINVINLSLGHPILEPAADDPLVQAVENASAAGLIVVASAGNFGKAVGASAPGFGGITSPGNAPSALTVGAARTEFTISRADDSIPDYSSRGPTMYDSQPKPDFLAPGSGLIATSDTQSFLGSKSALQTGTSGYIRLSGTSMAAAVATGVVALMVEANRVDNPST
;
A
#
# COMPACT_ATOMS: atom_id res chain seq x y z
N PHE A 1 -7.28 -17.15 -3.03
CA PHE A 1 -7.87 -15.97 -3.71
C PHE A 1 -7.88 -16.11 -5.22
N ARG A 2 -8.13 -17.28 -5.76
CA ARG A 2 -8.37 -17.50 -7.17
C ARG A 2 -9.87 -17.58 -7.42
N SER A 3 -10.41 -16.67 -8.24
CA SER A 3 -11.67 -16.92 -8.91
C SER A 3 -11.40 -17.10 -10.39
N ALA A 4 -12.27 -17.79 -11.11
CA ALA A 4 -12.16 -17.93 -12.57
C ALA A 4 -12.14 -16.56 -13.30
N ARG A 5 -12.54 -15.47 -12.64
CA ARG A 5 -12.70 -14.14 -13.21
C ARG A 5 -11.62 -13.14 -12.83
N TYR A 6 -11.08 -13.22 -11.59
CA TYR A 6 -10.08 -12.28 -11.08
C TYR A 6 -8.96 -13.02 -10.38
N VAL A 7 -7.73 -12.76 -10.78
CA VAL A 7 -6.53 -13.36 -10.23
C VAL A 7 -5.64 -12.24 -9.68
N GLY A 8 -5.07 -12.41 -8.50
CA GLY A 8 -4.11 -11.47 -7.91
C GLY A 8 -2.79 -11.45 -8.67
N VAL A 9 -2.00 -10.39 -8.49
CA VAL A 9 -0.68 -10.23 -9.15
C VAL A 9 0.28 -11.37 -8.77
N ALA A 10 0.28 -11.78 -7.51
CA ALA A 10 1.05 -12.94 -7.01
C ALA A 10 0.08 -13.97 -6.41
N PRO A 11 -0.56 -14.82 -7.23
CA PRO A 11 -1.66 -15.68 -6.77
C PRO A 11 -1.23 -16.80 -5.84
N GLU A 12 0.05 -17.19 -5.85
CA GLU A 12 0.62 -18.23 -4.98
C GLU A 12 1.24 -17.65 -3.70
N ALA A 13 1.29 -16.33 -3.54
CA ALA A 13 1.84 -15.72 -2.34
C ALA A 13 1.02 -16.10 -1.10
N ARG A 14 1.70 -16.47 -0.03
CA ARG A 14 1.10 -16.71 1.27
C ARG A 14 0.84 -15.37 1.97
N LEU A 15 -0.39 -15.15 2.41
CA LEU A 15 -0.79 -13.92 3.08
C LEU A 15 -0.92 -14.15 4.59
N ILE A 16 -0.36 -13.22 5.35
CA ILE A 16 -0.49 -13.12 6.81
C ILE A 16 -1.21 -11.81 7.12
N GLY A 17 -2.43 -11.89 7.60
CA GLY A 17 -3.23 -10.72 7.96
C GLY A 17 -2.98 -10.31 9.41
N LEU A 18 -2.40 -9.13 9.63
CA LEU A 18 -2.25 -8.50 10.93
C LEU A 18 -3.30 -7.39 11.05
N LYS A 19 -4.34 -7.65 11.84
CA LYS A 19 -5.47 -6.72 11.97
C LYS A 19 -5.16 -5.62 12.97
N VAL A 20 -4.87 -4.42 12.48
CA VAL A 20 -4.54 -3.21 13.26
C VAL A 20 -5.62 -2.12 13.18
N LEU A 21 -6.64 -2.32 12.34
CA LEU A 21 -7.75 -1.39 12.18
C LEU A 21 -9.07 -2.04 12.60
N ASP A 22 -9.96 -1.25 13.18
CA ASP A 22 -11.32 -1.67 13.52
C ASP A 22 -12.23 -1.81 12.29
N GLY A 23 -13.50 -2.14 12.49
CA GLY A 23 -14.49 -2.30 11.41
C GLY A 23 -14.83 -1.01 10.67
N ARG A 24 -14.38 0.16 11.15
CA ARG A 24 -14.56 1.47 10.53
C ARG A 24 -13.29 2.00 9.86
N GLY A 25 -12.19 1.24 9.94
CA GLY A 25 -10.90 1.62 9.39
C GLY A 25 -10.06 2.51 10.32
N ASN A 26 -10.42 2.63 11.60
CA ASN A 26 -9.61 3.38 12.57
C ASN A 26 -8.67 2.43 13.30
N GLY A 27 -7.48 2.92 13.67
CA GLY A 27 -6.49 2.19 14.45
C GLY A 27 -5.58 3.15 15.22
N ARG A 28 -4.73 2.57 16.05
CA ARG A 28 -3.69 3.30 16.77
C ARG A 28 -2.34 3.06 16.11
N THR A 29 -1.51 4.08 16.06
CA THR A 29 -0.14 3.95 15.57
C THR A 29 0.63 2.87 16.33
N SER A 30 0.43 2.77 17.65
CA SER A 30 1.03 1.73 18.50
C SER A 30 0.67 0.31 18.06
N ASP A 31 -0.55 0.07 17.57
CA ASP A 31 -0.98 -1.25 17.12
C ASP A 31 -0.30 -1.61 15.78
N VAL A 32 -0.08 -0.61 14.91
CA VAL A 32 0.67 -0.79 13.66
C VAL A 32 2.14 -1.10 13.95
N ILE A 33 2.76 -0.35 14.88
CA ILE A 33 4.14 -0.60 15.32
C ILE A 33 4.27 -2.02 15.87
N ALA A 34 3.38 -2.44 16.78
CA ALA A 34 3.39 -3.79 17.34
C ALA A 34 3.24 -4.89 16.26
N ALA A 35 2.43 -4.63 15.21
CA ALA A 35 2.30 -5.55 14.08
C ALA A 35 3.60 -5.63 13.24
N ILE A 36 4.29 -4.53 13.03
CA ILE A 36 5.59 -4.50 12.34
C ILE A 36 6.64 -5.26 13.18
N GLU A 37 6.71 -5.01 14.49
CA GLU A 37 7.60 -5.73 15.40
C GLU A 37 7.32 -7.24 15.42
N PHE A 38 6.03 -7.64 15.42
CA PHE A 38 5.65 -9.03 15.27
C PHE A 38 6.18 -9.63 13.95
N ALA A 39 6.07 -8.90 12.84
CA ALA A 39 6.57 -9.36 11.54
C ALA A 39 8.10 -9.54 11.56
N ILE A 40 8.84 -8.62 12.19
CA ILE A 40 10.29 -8.72 12.37
C ILE A 40 10.65 -9.95 13.21
N ALA A 41 10.03 -10.10 14.38
CA ALA A 41 10.32 -11.19 15.32
C ALA A 41 10.01 -12.57 14.74
N ASN A 42 9.00 -12.68 13.89
CA ASN A 42 8.54 -13.93 13.30
C ASN A 42 8.98 -14.12 11.84
N ARG A 43 9.84 -13.25 11.31
CA ARG A 43 10.25 -13.25 9.91
C ARG A 43 10.71 -14.63 9.44
N ALA A 44 11.66 -15.23 10.16
CA ALA A 44 12.22 -16.53 9.79
C ALA A 44 11.20 -17.66 9.97
N ALA A 45 10.50 -17.71 11.10
CA ALA A 45 9.55 -18.77 11.44
C ALA A 45 8.35 -18.80 10.48
N LEU A 46 7.87 -17.63 10.07
CA LEU A 46 6.72 -17.50 9.18
C LEU A 46 7.11 -17.26 7.71
N GLY A 47 8.40 -17.07 7.41
CA GLY A 47 8.90 -16.81 6.06
C GLY A 47 8.40 -15.49 5.49
N ILE A 48 8.31 -14.44 6.31
CA ILE A 48 7.85 -13.12 5.90
C ILE A 48 8.95 -12.42 5.11
N ASN A 49 8.63 -11.88 3.95
CA ASN A 49 9.57 -11.16 3.09
C ASN A 49 9.14 -9.72 2.84
N VAL A 50 7.84 -9.48 2.75
CA VAL A 50 7.27 -8.20 2.36
C VAL A 50 6.19 -7.80 3.35
N ILE A 51 6.19 -6.54 3.75
CA ILE A 51 5.11 -5.91 4.53
C ILE A 51 4.40 -4.92 3.60
N ASN A 52 3.06 -4.99 3.53
CA ASN A 52 2.23 -4.00 2.86
C ASN A 52 1.51 -3.13 3.88
N LEU A 53 1.74 -1.82 3.83
CA LEU A 53 1.11 -0.81 4.67
C LEU A 53 0.18 0.08 3.83
N SER A 54 -1.03 -0.42 3.59
CA SER A 54 -2.10 0.34 2.89
C SER A 54 -2.90 1.21 3.86
N LEU A 55 -2.21 1.90 4.76
CA LEU A 55 -2.73 2.77 5.81
C LEU A 55 -1.77 3.96 6.04
N GLY A 56 -2.19 4.92 6.83
CA GLY A 56 -1.32 6.04 7.19
C GLY A 56 -2.07 7.17 7.91
N HIS A 57 -1.31 8.13 8.37
CA HIS A 57 -1.79 9.38 8.96
C HIS A 57 -0.99 10.57 8.43
N PRO A 58 -1.48 11.82 8.59
CA PRO A 58 -0.69 13.00 8.22
C PRO A 58 0.67 13.01 8.93
N ILE A 59 1.71 13.50 8.23
CA ILE A 59 3.03 13.68 8.83
C ILE A 59 2.94 14.83 9.84
N LEU A 60 3.33 14.56 11.09
CA LEU A 60 3.27 15.51 12.21
C LEU A 60 4.65 15.97 12.69
N GLU A 61 5.71 15.26 12.28
CA GLU A 61 7.09 15.45 12.71
C GLU A 61 8.06 14.95 11.64
N PRO A 62 9.36 15.29 11.71
CA PRO A 62 10.37 14.74 10.80
C PRO A 62 10.39 13.20 10.83
N ALA A 63 10.75 12.57 9.72
CA ALA A 63 10.80 11.11 9.60
C ALA A 63 11.69 10.45 10.67
N ALA A 64 12.78 11.12 11.06
CA ALA A 64 13.68 10.62 12.10
C ALA A 64 13.06 10.57 13.51
N ASP A 65 12.02 11.36 13.75
CA ASP A 65 11.37 11.47 15.06
C ASP A 65 10.05 10.68 15.12
N ASP A 66 9.50 10.27 13.96
CA ASP A 66 8.24 9.53 13.86
C ASP A 66 8.42 8.05 14.24
N PRO A 67 7.80 7.57 15.35
CA PRO A 67 7.96 6.19 15.80
C PRO A 67 7.47 5.14 14.77
N LEU A 68 6.48 5.47 13.94
CA LEU A 68 6.00 4.56 12.90
C LEU A 68 7.03 4.43 11.77
N VAL A 69 7.67 5.54 11.38
CA VAL A 69 8.78 5.53 10.44
C VAL A 69 9.95 4.73 10.99
N GLN A 70 10.32 4.93 12.27
CA GLN A 70 11.38 4.14 12.91
C GLN A 70 11.09 2.62 12.89
N ALA A 71 9.83 2.22 13.12
CA ALA A 71 9.44 0.81 13.00
C ALA A 71 9.61 0.27 11.57
N VAL A 72 9.31 1.08 10.55
CA VAL A 72 9.54 0.72 9.13
C VAL A 72 11.05 0.59 8.84
N GLU A 73 11.88 1.53 9.31
CA GLU A 73 13.34 1.46 9.15
C GLU A 73 13.92 0.20 9.83
N ASN A 74 13.42 -0.14 11.03
CA ASN A 74 13.81 -1.37 11.73
C ASN A 74 13.41 -2.64 10.94
N ALA A 75 12.23 -2.64 10.32
CA ALA A 75 11.79 -3.75 9.47
C ALA A 75 12.70 -3.92 8.25
N SER A 76 13.06 -2.82 7.61
CA SER A 76 13.98 -2.81 6.46
C SER A 76 15.39 -3.27 6.87
N ALA A 77 15.90 -2.79 8.01
CA ALA A 77 17.18 -3.23 8.58
C ALA A 77 17.18 -4.73 8.93
N ALA A 78 16.03 -5.28 9.34
CA ALA A 78 15.84 -6.71 9.55
C ALA A 78 15.70 -7.51 8.23
N GLY A 79 15.79 -6.87 7.07
CA GLY A 79 15.72 -7.48 5.74
C GLY A 79 14.31 -7.78 5.26
N LEU A 80 13.29 -7.07 5.76
CA LEU A 80 11.95 -7.06 5.20
C LEU A 80 11.81 -5.93 4.18
N ILE A 81 11.10 -6.17 3.10
CA ILE A 81 10.76 -5.12 2.14
C ILE A 81 9.44 -4.49 2.59
N VAL A 82 9.43 -3.19 2.82
CA VAL A 82 8.22 -2.48 3.22
C VAL A 82 7.67 -1.68 2.06
N VAL A 83 6.41 -1.93 1.70
CA VAL A 83 5.66 -1.20 0.68
C VAL A 83 4.58 -0.38 1.37
N ALA A 84 4.59 0.93 1.17
CA ALA A 84 3.66 1.85 1.80
C ALA A 84 2.85 2.66 0.78
N SER A 85 1.61 2.98 1.09
CA SER A 85 0.80 3.88 0.27
C SER A 85 1.24 5.34 0.48
N ALA A 86 1.25 6.12 -0.61
CA ALA A 86 1.63 7.52 -0.57
C ALA A 86 0.61 8.43 0.16
N GLY A 87 -0.64 7.99 0.26
CA GLY A 87 -1.75 8.78 0.78
C GLY A 87 -2.70 9.27 -0.32
N ASN A 88 -3.88 9.72 0.10
CA ASN A 88 -4.96 10.14 -0.81
C ASN A 88 -5.32 11.64 -0.62
N PHE A 89 -4.31 12.47 -0.36
CA PHE A 89 -4.43 13.91 -0.14
C PHE A 89 -3.89 14.73 -1.31
N GLY A 90 -3.93 14.19 -2.52
CA GLY A 90 -3.38 14.86 -3.71
C GLY A 90 -4.16 16.12 -4.12
N LYS A 91 -5.44 16.24 -3.76
CA LYS A 91 -6.24 17.44 -4.05
C LYS A 91 -7.12 17.78 -2.86
N ALA A 92 -7.00 18.99 -2.38
CA ALA A 92 -7.87 19.51 -1.33
C ALA A 92 -9.30 19.73 -1.85
N VAL A 93 -10.29 19.58 -0.99
CA VAL A 93 -11.69 19.85 -1.33
C VAL A 93 -11.85 21.30 -1.79
N GLY A 94 -12.42 21.48 -2.98
CA GLY A 94 -12.61 22.82 -3.59
C GLY A 94 -11.40 23.39 -4.33
N ALA A 95 -10.25 22.72 -4.31
CA ALA A 95 -9.09 23.18 -5.08
C ALA A 95 -9.29 22.94 -6.59
N SER A 96 -8.76 23.84 -7.42
CA SER A 96 -8.80 23.70 -8.90
C SER A 96 -7.76 22.71 -9.44
N ALA A 97 -6.65 22.53 -8.71
CA ALA A 97 -5.54 21.64 -9.09
C ALA A 97 -5.05 20.79 -7.92
N PRO A 98 -4.37 19.67 -8.19
CA PRO A 98 -3.69 18.90 -7.16
C PRO A 98 -2.61 19.71 -6.45
N GLY A 99 -2.47 19.47 -5.14
CA GLY A 99 -1.41 20.03 -4.31
C GLY A 99 -0.20 19.11 -4.16
N PHE A 100 0.81 19.63 -3.47
CA PHE A 100 2.03 18.90 -3.11
C PHE A 100 2.12 18.78 -1.58
N GLY A 101 3.07 17.97 -1.08
CA GLY A 101 3.26 17.77 0.36
C GLY A 101 2.20 16.87 1.01
N GLY A 102 1.44 16.11 0.22
CA GLY A 102 0.35 15.26 0.72
C GLY A 102 0.76 13.83 1.08
N ILE A 103 2.06 13.50 1.05
CA ILE A 103 2.55 12.19 1.49
C ILE A 103 2.20 11.97 2.97
N THR A 104 1.84 10.74 3.32
CA THR A 104 1.47 10.36 4.69
C THR A 104 2.55 9.49 5.35
N SER A 105 2.64 9.50 6.67
CA SER A 105 3.37 8.48 7.42
C SER A 105 2.58 7.15 7.35
N PRO A 106 3.25 5.98 7.12
CA PRO A 106 4.70 5.79 7.02
C PRO A 106 5.26 5.88 5.58
N GLY A 107 4.53 6.42 4.62
CA GLY A 107 5.01 6.60 3.24
C GLY A 107 6.16 7.63 3.11
N ASN A 108 6.46 8.39 4.17
CA ASN A 108 7.65 9.25 4.25
C ASN A 108 8.92 8.52 4.75
N ALA A 109 8.83 7.24 5.11
CA ALA A 109 10.00 6.48 5.54
C ALA A 109 11.02 6.37 4.40
N PRO A 110 12.31 6.68 4.64
CA PRO A 110 13.35 6.62 3.61
C PRO A 110 13.47 5.25 2.95
N SER A 111 13.42 4.16 3.73
CA SER A 111 13.59 2.79 3.24
C SER A 111 12.31 2.17 2.63
N ALA A 112 11.14 2.76 2.87
CA ALA A 112 9.89 2.24 2.31
C ALA A 112 9.81 2.45 0.80
N LEU A 113 9.29 1.46 0.08
CA LEU A 113 8.80 1.62 -1.29
C LEU A 113 7.44 2.31 -1.23
N THR A 114 7.44 3.62 -1.43
CA THR A 114 6.22 4.43 -1.34
C THR A 114 5.53 4.53 -2.69
N VAL A 115 4.26 4.14 -2.74
CA VAL A 115 3.54 3.92 -3.99
C VAL A 115 2.40 4.94 -4.15
N GLY A 116 2.48 5.73 -5.20
CA GLY A 116 1.39 6.56 -5.69
C GLY A 116 0.46 5.78 -6.63
N ALA A 117 -0.72 6.33 -6.89
CA ALA A 117 -1.69 5.70 -7.77
C ALA A 117 -1.56 6.18 -9.22
N ALA A 118 -1.71 5.25 -10.16
CA ALA A 118 -1.97 5.51 -11.57
C ALA A 118 -3.40 5.11 -11.95
N ARG A 119 -3.96 5.82 -12.91
CA ARG A 119 -5.16 5.44 -13.66
C ARG A 119 -4.71 4.97 -15.04
N THR A 120 -4.96 3.71 -15.36
CA THR A 120 -4.46 3.05 -16.57
C THR A 120 -5.50 2.93 -17.68
N GLU A 121 -6.67 3.55 -17.49
CA GLU A 121 -7.84 3.50 -18.40
C GLU A 121 -8.21 2.07 -18.87
N PHE A 122 -7.67 1.06 -18.19
CA PHE A 122 -7.81 -0.37 -18.51
C PHE A 122 -7.28 -0.74 -19.91
N THR A 123 -6.32 0.00 -20.43
CA THR A 123 -5.63 -0.26 -21.69
C THR A 123 -4.24 -0.84 -21.47
N ILE A 124 -3.63 -1.39 -22.52
CA ILE A 124 -2.23 -1.83 -22.51
C ILE A 124 -1.28 -0.64 -22.75
N SER A 125 -1.80 0.40 -23.41
CA SER A 125 -1.04 1.63 -23.68
C SER A 125 -0.65 2.32 -22.38
N ARG A 126 0.55 2.91 -22.35
CA ARG A 126 0.98 3.80 -21.28
C ARG A 126 0.75 5.28 -21.61
N ALA A 127 0.40 5.57 -22.85
CA ALA A 127 0.26 6.95 -23.33
C ALA A 127 -1.00 7.64 -22.79
N ASP A 128 -1.99 6.89 -22.35
CA ASP A 128 -3.24 7.36 -21.75
C ASP A 128 -3.25 7.24 -20.21
N ASP A 129 -2.17 6.73 -19.61
CA ASP A 129 -2.03 6.67 -18.16
C ASP A 129 -1.98 8.09 -17.56
N SER A 130 -2.63 8.25 -16.42
CA SER A 130 -2.67 9.53 -15.72
C SER A 130 -2.51 9.36 -14.20
N ILE A 131 -2.08 10.42 -13.53
CA ILE A 131 -2.04 10.46 -12.07
C ILE A 131 -3.37 11.01 -11.57
N PRO A 132 -4.20 10.21 -10.88
CA PRO A 132 -5.49 10.67 -10.40
C PRO A 132 -5.31 11.76 -9.33
N ASP A 133 -6.28 12.66 -9.27
CA ASP A 133 -6.25 13.84 -8.37
C ASP A 133 -6.08 13.48 -6.89
N TYR A 134 -6.58 12.32 -6.48
CA TYR A 134 -6.47 11.90 -5.08
C TYR A 134 -5.06 11.44 -4.70
N SER A 135 -4.23 10.97 -5.65
CA SER A 135 -2.90 10.44 -5.33
C SER A 135 -2.02 11.55 -4.73
N SER A 136 -1.53 11.30 -3.52
CA SER A 136 -0.60 12.22 -2.86
C SER A 136 0.67 12.40 -3.68
N ARG A 137 1.19 13.63 -3.63
CA ARG A 137 2.41 14.06 -4.30
C ARG A 137 3.37 14.66 -3.28
N GLY A 138 4.65 14.34 -3.40
CA GLY A 138 5.71 14.94 -2.62
C GLY A 138 6.05 16.39 -3.01
N PRO A 139 7.14 16.94 -2.48
CA PRO A 139 8.01 16.27 -1.50
C PRO A 139 7.33 16.00 -0.16
N THR A 140 7.95 15.18 0.71
CA THR A 140 7.46 14.95 2.06
C THR A 140 7.55 16.22 2.89
N MET A 141 6.61 16.41 3.82
CA MET A 141 6.72 17.50 4.80
C MET A 141 7.93 17.26 5.70
N TYR A 142 8.52 18.34 6.21
CA TYR A 142 9.72 18.43 7.04
C TYR A 142 11.01 18.00 6.32
N ASP A 143 11.07 16.79 5.75
CA ASP A 143 12.31 16.20 5.24
C ASP A 143 12.55 16.45 3.76
N SER A 144 11.55 16.98 3.04
CA SER A 144 11.60 17.28 1.61
C SER A 144 12.07 16.11 0.70
N GLN A 145 11.77 14.87 1.12
CA GLN A 145 12.12 13.68 0.33
C GLN A 145 11.26 13.56 -0.93
N PRO A 146 11.83 13.15 -2.05
CA PRO A 146 11.09 12.97 -3.30
C PRO A 146 10.27 11.66 -3.29
N LYS A 147 9.11 11.70 -2.64
CA LYS A 147 8.14 10.61 -2.61
C LYS A 147 6.88 10.99 -3.43
N PRO A 148 6.11 10.02 -3.98
CA PRO A 148 6.33 8.56 -3.95
C PRO A 148 7.51 8.14 -4.83
N ASP A 149 8.04 6.93 -4.61
CA ASP A 149 9.13 6.37 -5.41
C ASP A 149 8.68 6.01 -6.83
N PHE A 150 7.47 5.49 -6.94
CA PHE A 150 6.85 5.13 -8.23
C PHE A 150 5.33 5.09 -8.14
N LEU A 151 4.69 4.85 -9.29
CA LEU A 151 3.25 4.69 -9.42
C LEU A 151 2.92 3.24 -9.77
N ALA A 152 1.76 2.78 -9.27
CA ALA A 152 1.17 1.51 -9.68
C ALA A 152 -0.34 1.69 -9.94
N PRO A 153 -0.99 0.80 -10.70
CA PRO A 153 -2.43 0.85 -10.90
C PRO A 153 -3.17 0.94 -9.57
N GLY A 154 -3.95 2.00 -9.39
CA GLY A 154 -4.66 2.28 -8.14
C GLY A 154 -6.08 2.77 -8.33
N SER A 155 -6.58 2.84 -9.58
CA SER A 155 -7.93 3.34 -9.88
C SER A 155 -8.83 2.24 -10.41
N GLY A 156 -10.00 2.08 -9.78
CA GLY A 156 -11.04 1.17 -10.23
C GLY A 156 -10.69 -0.33 -10.11
N LEU A 157 -9.80 -0.69 -9.20
CA LEU A 157 -9.39 -2.08 -9.00
C LEU A 157 -10.51 -2.90 -8.37
N ILE A 158 -10.68 -4.12 -8.88
CA ILE A 158 -11.66 -5.09 -8.36
C ILE A 158 -10.92 -6.08 -7.47
N ALA A 159 -11.42 -6.24 -6.26
CA ALA A 159 -10.89 -7.17 -5.28
C ALA A 159 -12.00 -7.90 -4.52
N THR A 160 -11.65 -9.01 -3.91
CA THR A 160 -12.57 -9.76 -3.04
C THR A 160 -12.92 -8.94 -1.80
N SER A 161 -14.15 -9.05 -1.36
CA SER A 161 -14.64 -8.43 -0.13
C SER A 161 -15.61 -9.36 0.58
N ASP A 162 -15.56 -9.37 1.90
CA ASP A 162 -16.64 -9.93 2.70
C ASP A 162 -17.87 -9.01 2.59
N THR A 163 -18.99 -9.55 2.15
CA THR A 163 -20.24 -8.79 1.99
C THR A 163 -20.78 -8.26 3.31
N GLN A 164 -20.38 -8.85 4.44
CA GLN A 164 -20.75 -8.40 5.80
C GLN A 164 -19.82 -7.29 6.32
N SER A 165 -18.70 -7.02 5.64
CA SER A 165 -17.78 -5.96 6.04
C SER A 165 -18.37 -4.57 5.75
N PHE A 166 -17.86 -3.55 6.45
CA PHE A 166 -18.27 -2.15 6.24
C PHE A 166 -18.18 -1.72 4.77
N LEU A 167 -17.07 -2.03 4.10
CA LEU A 167 -16.90 -1.70 2.67
C LEU A 167 -17.75 -2.61 1.78
N GLY A 168 -17.81 -3.90 2.07
CA GLY A 168 -18.60 -4.86 1.31
C GLY A 168 -20.11 -4.60 1.34
N SER A 169 -20.61 -3.90 2.36
CA SER A 169 -22.01 -3.50 2.45
C SER A 169 -22.36 -2.22 1.67
N LYS A 170 -21.36 -1.48 1.14
CA LYS A 170 -21.59 -0.23 0.41
C LYS A 170 -22.00 -0.49 -1.03
N SER A 171 -23.24 -0.20 -1.39
CA SER A 171 -23.79 -0.43 -2.72
C SER A 171 -22.99 0.27 -3.84
N ALA A 172 -22.47 1.48 -3.58
CA ALA A 172 -21.66 2.24 -4.53
C ALA A 172 -20.33 1.55 -4.90
N LEU A 173 -19.86 0.59 -4.11
CA LEU A 173 -18.62 -0.15 -4.37
C LEU A 173 -18.87 -1.50 -5.03
N GLN A 174 -20.11 -1.94 -5.17
CA GLN A 174 -20.45 -3.24 -5.72
C GLN A 174 -20.13 -3.33 -7.21
N THR A 175 -19.69 -4.50 -7.64
CA THR A 175 -19.32 -4.78 -9.04
C THR A 175 -20.42 -5.48 -9.83
N GLY A 176 -21.57 -5.74 -9.22
CA GLY A 176 -22.61 -6.64 -9.76
C GLY A 176 -22.28 -8.13 -9.60
N THR A 177 -21.09 -8.46 -9.09
CA THR A 177 -20.69 -9.84 -8.73
C THR A 177 -20.54 -9.93 -7.23
N SER A 178 -21.29 -10.78 -6.57
CA SER A 178 -21.24 -10.97 -5.12
C SER A 178 -19.83 -11.33 -4.65
N GLY A 179 -19.40 -10.76 -3.53
CA GLY A 179 -18.09 -10.98 -2.96
C GLY A 179 -16.95 -10.15 -3.61
N TYR A 180 -17.28 -9.21 -4.49
CA TYR A 180 -16.30 -8.31 -5.12
C TYR A 180 -16.74 -6.86 -5.01
N ILE A 181 -15.75 -5.98 -4.73
CA ILE A 181 -15.94 -4.53 -4.72
C ILE A 181 -14.91 -3.86 -5.62
N ARG A 182 -15.23 -2.66 -6.08
CA ARG A 182 -14.33 -1.81 -6.86
C ARG A 182 -13.85 -0.65 -6.00
N LEU A 183 -12.53 -0.51 -5.87
CA LEU A 183 -11.91 0.52 -5.06
C LEU A 183 -10.87 1.32 -5.85
N SER A 184 -10.64 2.55 -5.41
CA SER A 184 -9.56 3.42 -5.89
C SER A 184 -8.81 4.00 -4.69
N GLY A 185 -7.50 4.12 -4.80
CA GLY A 185 -6.63 4.67 -3.77
C GLY A 185 -5.19 4.22 -3.93
N THR A 186 -4.27 4.95 -3.30
CA THR A 186 -2.87 4.55 -3.20
C THR A 186 -2.70 3.26 -2.39
N SER A 187 -3.67 2.92 -1.53
CA SER A 187 -3.74 1.62 -0.85
C SER A 187 -3.86 0.46 -1.83
N MET A 188 -4.62 0.61 -2.91
CA MET A 188 -4.77 -0.39 -3.98
C MET A 188 -3.49 -0.47 -4.81
N ALA A 189 -2.89 0.68 -5.11
CA ALA A 189 -1.61 0.75 -5.81
C ALA A 189 -0.48 0.06 -5.02
N ALA A 190 -0.40 0.30 -3.71
CA ALA A 190 0.56 -0.37 -2.84
C ALA A 190 0.37 -1.90 -2.85
N ALA A 191 -0.87 -2.38 -2.83
CA ALA A 191 -1.15 -3.82 -2.90
C ALA A 191 -0.72 -4.44 -4.24
N VAL A 192 -0.94 -3.75 -5.38
CA VAL A 192 -0.44 -4.18 -6.69
C VAL A 192 1.08 -4.25 -6.71
N ALA A 193 1.74 -3.18 -6.23
CA ALA A 193 3.20 -3.11 -6.13
C ALA A 193 3.75 -4.23 -5.23
N THR A 194 3.10 -4.50 -4.09
CA THR A 194 3.47 -5.60 -3.18
C THR A 194 3.43 -6.96 -3.89
N GLY A 195 2.43 -7.19 -4.73
CA GLY A 195 2.37 -8.41 -5.54
C GLY A 195 3.54 -8.51 -6.53
N VAL A 196 3.91 -7.42 -7.18
CA VAL A 196 5.10 -7.39 -8.08
C VAL A 196 6.38 -7.65 -7.28
N VAL A 197 6.54 -7.01 -6.12
CA VAL A 197 7.69 -7.22 -5.23
C VAL A 197 7.78 -8.68 -4.79
N ALA A 198 6.64 -9.32 -4.47
CA ALA A 198 6.62 -10.73 -4.10
C ALA A 198 7.12 -11.65 -5.24
N LEU A 199 6.72 -11.37 -6.49
CA LEU A 199 7.23 -12.09 -7.67
C LEU A 199 8.73 -11.84 -7.89
N MET A 200 9.22 -10.62 -7.66
CA MET A 200 10.65 -10.31 -7.75
C MET A 200 11.46 -11.05 -6.69
N VAL A 201 10.95 -11.14 -5.46
CA VAL A 201 11.59 -11.93 -4.38
C VAL A 201 11.67 -13.41 -4.75
N GLU A 202 10.61 -13.97 -5.33
CA GLU A 202 10.59 -15.34 -5.80
C GLU A 202 11.60 -15.57 -6.92
N ALA A 203 11.61 -14.72 -7.94
CA ALA A 203 12.56 -14.79 -9.04
C ALA A 203 14.01 -14.70 -8.54
N ASN A 204 14.31 -13.76 -7.65
CA ASN A 204 15.65 -13.64 -7.07
C ASN A 204 16.10 -14.91 -6.33
N ARG A 205 15.19 -15.61 -5.65
CA ARG A 205 15.50 -16.87 -4.96
C ARG A 205 15.78 -18.02 -5.92
N VAL A 206 15.11 -18.03 -7.07
CA VAL A 206 15.37 -19.03 -8.12
C VAL A 206 16.76 -18.82 -8.72
N ASP A 207 17.10 -17.56 -9.00
CA ASP A 207 18.38 -17.19 -9.62
C ASP A 207 19.56 -17.25 -8.62
N ASN A 208 19.29 -17.03 -7.33
CA ASN A 208 20.27 -16.97 -6.24
C ASN A 208 19.84 -17.86 -5.06
N PRO A 209 19.89 -19.20 -5.18
CA PRO A 209 19.33 -20.11 -4.17
C PRO A 209 20.06 -20.12 -2.82
N SER A 210 21.20 -19.42 -2.72
CA SER A 210 22.02 -19.31 -1.50
C SER A 210 21.76 -18.02 -0.68
N THR A 211 20.80 -17.18 -1.10
CA THR A 211 20.46 -15.91 -0.42
C THR A 211 19.22 -15.98 0.46
#